data_ffdeadecb1c7ac055c4975f2dd42c7e2
#
_entry.id   ffdeadecb1c7ac055c4975f2dd42c7e2
#
_cell.length_a   1.000
_cell.length_b   1.000
_cell.length_c   1.000
_cell.angle_alpha   90.00
_cell.angle_beta   90.00
_cell.angle_gamma   90.00
#
_symmetry.space_group_name_H-M   'P 1'
#
loop_
_entity.id
_entity.type
_entity.pdbx_description
1 polymer ?
#
loop_
_entity_poly.entity_id
_entity_poly.type
_entity_poly.pdbx_seq_one_letter_code
_entity_poly.pdbx_strand_id
1 'polypeptide(L)'
;MSENKLDKVEKLIQEKKIDEAQHELSKLESKFFKNAEYLYLRSKIFYINELYYIALDTLLIALEFEKKDKIYNLIAKIYDILGNRDLSNKILDSNLRLETVNSLKDELGGIYRKDQQKN
;
A
#
# COMPACT_ATOMS: atom_id res chain seq x y z
N MET A 1 -22.62 -18.11 -4.55
CA MET A 1 -21.72 -17.41 -3.61
C MET A 1 -21.76 -15.92 -3.85
N SER A 2 -21.87 -15.17 -2.78
CA SER A 2 -21.83 -13.73 -2.91
C SER A 2 -20.45 -13.27 -3.38
N GLU A 3 -20.44 -12.35 -4.32
CA GLU A 3 -19.20 -11.74 -4.80
C GLU A 3 -18.49 -11.03 -3.64
N ASN A 4 -17.19 -11.21 -3.52
CA ASN A 4 -16.40 -10.49 -2.54
C ASN A 4 -16.48 -9.00 -2.86
N LYS A 5 -16.80 -8.19 -1.86
CA LYS A 5 -16.94 -6.74 -2.05
C LYS A 5 -15.63 -6.09 -2.51
N LEU A 6 -14.49 -6.65 -2.09
CA LEU A 6 -13.18 -6.16 -2.53
C LEU A 6 -12.93 -6.48 -4.01
N ASP A 7 -13.48 -7.58 -4.53
CA ASP A 7 -13.35 -7.92 -5.95
C ASP A 7 -14.04 -6.87 -6.83
N LYS A 8 -15.14 -6.32 -6.36
CA LYS A 8 -15.84 -5.23 -7.06
C LYS A 8 -14.96 -3.98 -7.16
N VAL A 9 -14.26 -3.64 -6.07
CA VAL A 9 -13.34 -2.51 -6.06
C VAL A 9 -12.20 -2.74 -7.05
N GLU A 10 -11.60 -3.94 -7.02
CA GLU A 10 -10.52 -4.29 -7.93
C GLU A 10 -10.96 -4.16 -9.38
N LYS A 11 -12.14 -4.65 -9.71
CA LYS A 11 -12.70 -4.56 -11.05
C LYS A 11 -12.87 -3.10 -11.50
N LEU A 12 -13.39 -2.25 -10.60
CA LEU A 12 -13.54 -0.83 -10.90
C LEU A 12 -12.20 -0.16 -11.18
N ILE A 13 -11.15 -0.53 -10.43
CA ILE A 13 -9.80 -0.02 -10.67
C ILE A 13 -9.30 -0.46 -12.06
N GLN A 14 -9.49 -1.73 -12.40
CA GLN A 14 -9.11 -2.27 -13.71
C GLN A 14 -9.83 -1.56 -14.86
N GLU A 15 -11.07 -1.18 -14.63
CA GLU A 15 -11.87 -0.43 -15.62
C GLU A 15 -11.59 1.06 -15.61
N LYS A 16 -10.62 1.50 -14.80
CA LYS A 16 -10.21 2.91 -14.64
C LYS A 16 -11.32 3.81 -14.09
N LYS A 17 -12.28 3.22 -13.39
CA LYS A 17 -13.36 3.94 -12.70
C LYS A 17 -12.91 4.25 -11.27
N ILE A 18 -11.92 5.11 -11.15
CA ILE A 18 -11.20 5.32 -9.88
C ILE A 18 -12.09 5.98 -8.81
N ASP A 19 -12.89 6.98 -9.20
CA ASP A 19 -13.79 7.66 -8.23
C ASP A 19 -14.82 6.68 -7.67
N GLU A 20 -15.38 5.82 -8.53
CA GLU A 20 -16.34 4.80 -8.08
C GLU A 20 -15.65 3.77 -7.18
N ALA A 21 -14.42 3.36 -7.54
CA ALA A 21 -13.65 2.43 -6.73
C ALA A 21 -13.38 3.00 -5.35
N GLN A 22 -12.97 4.26 -5.28
CA GLN A 22 -12.71 4.94 -4.01
C GLN A 22 -13.97 5.02 -3.15
N HIS A 23 -15.10 5.34 -3.76
CA HIS A 23 -16.38 5.42 -3.06
C HIS A 23 -16.77 4.05 -2.48
N GLU A 24 -16.69 3.00 -3.27
CA GLU A 24 -16.99 1.64 -2.81
C GLU A 24 -16.03 1.20 -1.70
N LEU A 25 -14.76 1.52 -1.85
CA LEU A 25 -13.75 1.16 -0.85
C LEU A 25 -14.00 1.87 0.48
N SER A 26 -14.41 3.14 0.44
CA SER A 26 -14.67 3.90 1.67
C SER A 26 -15.82 3.30 2.50
N LYS A 27 -16.77 2.65 1.85
CA LYS A 27 -17.88 1.97 2.54
C LYS A 27 -17.41 0.72 3.30
N LEU A 28 -16.27 0.18 2.95
CA LEU A 28 -15.75 -1.06 3.51
C LEU A 28 -14.71 -0.83 4.61
N GLU A 29 -14.33 0.41 4.88
CA GLU A 29 -13.26 0.74 5.81
C GLU A 29 -13.48 0.14 7.20
N SER A 30 -14.65 0.34 7.79
CA SER A 30 -14.93 -0.14 9.15
C SER A 30 -14.83 -1.65 9.28
N LYS A 31 -15.11 -2.39 8.22
CA LYS A 31 -15.10 -3.84 8.22
C LYS A 31 -13.75 -4.45 7.84
N PHE A 32 -13.00 -3.79 6.96
CA PHE A 32 -11.79 -4.35 6.35
C PHE A 32 -10.50 -3.58 6.65
N PHE A 33 -10.49 -2.64 7.60
CA PHE A 33 -9.31 -1.80 7.85
C PHE A 33 -8.05 -2.59 8.27
N LYS A 34 -8.22 -3.82 8.76
CA LYS A 34 -7.10 -4.72 9.10
C LYS A 34 -6.92 -5.84 8.07
N ASN A 35 -7.41 -5.65 6.86
CA ASN A 35 -7.31 -6.64 5.80
C ASN A 35 -6.25 -6.20 4.79
N ALA A 36 -5.29 -7.09 4.50
CA ALA A 36 -4.19 -6.77 3.58
C ALA A 36 -4.69 -6.41 2.18
N GLU A 37 -5.71 -7.11 1.68
CA GLU A 37 -6.27 -6.85 0.35
C GLU A 37 -6.93 -5.48 0.29
N TYR A 38 -7.71 -5.11 1.33
CA TYR A 38 -8.30 -3.79 1.43
C TYR A 38 -7.22 -2.71 1.39
N LEU A 39 -6.17 -2.88 2.20
CA LEU A 39 -5.07 -1.91 2.27
C LEU A 39 -4.30 -1.84 0.95
N TYR A 40 -4.12 -2.97 0.29
CA TYR A 40 -3.47 -3.00 -1.02
C TYR A 40 -4.27 -2.19 -2.05
N LEU A 41 -5.59 -2.40 -2.11
CA LEU A 41 -6.45 -1.68 -3.05
C LEU A 41 -6.49 -0.20 -2.74
N ARG A 42 -6.51 0.17 -1.45
CA ARG A 42 -6.45 1.56 -1.03
C ARG A 42 -5.14 2.21 -1.47
N SER A 43 -4.03 1.50 -1.27
CA SER A 43 -2.71 2.00 -1.69
C SER A 43 -2.64 2.15 -3.22
N LYS A 44 -3.28 1.24 -3.94
CA LYS A 44 -3.29 1.30 -5.40
C LYS A 44 -4.03 2.55 -5.90
N ILE A 45 -5.12 2.93 -5.25
CA ILE A 45 -5.83 4.16 -5.57
C ILE A 45 -4.95 5.38 -5.27
N PHE A 46 -4.27 5.40 -4.11
CA PHE A 46 -3.31 6.46 -3.80
C PHE A 46 -2.22 6.54 -4.87
N TYR A 47 -1.69 5.39 -5.28
CA TYR A 47 -0.66 5.30 -6.31
C TYR A 47 -1.13 5.90 -7.65
N ILE A 48 -2.35 5.55 -8.07
CA ILE A 48 -2.93 6.07 -9.31
C ILE A 48 -3.07 7.60 -9.26
N ASN A 49 -3.39 8.12 -8.08
CA ASN A 49 -3.54 9.55 -7.85
C ASN A 49 -2.20 10.24 -7.52
N GLU A 50 -1.08 9.53 -7.71
CA GLU A 50 0.28 10.03 -7.51
C GLU A 50 0.60 10.45 -6.07
N LEU A 51 -0.14 9.91 -5.11
CA LEU A 51 0.09 10.11 -3.68
C LEU A 51 1.01 9.01 -3.16
N TYR A 52 2.27 9.06 -3.59
CA TYR A 52 3.21 7.95 -3.43
C TYR A 52 3.57 7.65 -1.98
N TYR A 53 3.80 8.67 -1.16
CA TYR A 53 4.23 8.43 0.23
C TYR A 53 3.11 7.83 1.09
N ILE A 54 1.88 8.29 0.93
CA ILE A 54 0.76 7.70 1.66
C ILE A 54 0.46 6.29 1.14
N ALA A 55 0.69 6.04 -0.16
CA ALA A 55 0.58 4.70 -0.71
C ALA A 55 1.62 3.77 -0.09
N LEU A 56 2.87 4.21 0.05
CA LEU A 56 3.93 3.43 0.70
C LEU A 56 3.59 3.10 2.13
N ASP A 57 3.13 4.09 2.90
CA ASP A 57 2.74 3.89 4.29
C ASP A 57 1.65 2.81 4.40
N THR A 58 0.63 2.92 3.56
CA THR A 58 -0.48 1.96 3.54
C THR A 58 0.00 0.54 3.18
N LEU A 59 0.93 0.43 2.23
CA LEU A 59 1.49 -0.86 1.83
C LEU A 59 2.32 -1.49 2.95
N LEU A 60 3.09 -0.68 3.67
CA LEU A 60 3.88 -1.19 4.79
C LEU A 60 2.97 -1.72 5.90
N ILE A 61 1.84 -1.06 6.15
CA ILE A 61 0.84 -1.55 7.09
C ILE A 61 0.24 -2.87 6.59
N ALA A 62 -0.05 -2.97 5.29
CA ALA A 62 -0.61 -4.18 4.70
C ALA A 62 0.29 -5.39 4.94
N LEU A 63 1.62 -5.21 4.87
CA LEU A 63 2.59 -6.28 5.10
C LEU A 63 2.56 -6.82 6.53
N GLU A 64 2.02 -6.08 7.49
CA GLU A 64 1.86 -6.55 8.85
C GLU A 64 0.78 -7.64 8.94
N PHE A 65 -0.16 -7.65 8.00
CA PHE A 65 -1.25 -8.64 7.96
C PHE A 65 -0.94 -9.80 7.04
N GLU A 66 -0.41 -9.53 5.84
CA GLU A 66 0.00 -10.57 4.91
C GLU A 66 1.17 -10.09 4.06
N LYS A 67 2.17 -10.97 3.88
CA LYS A 67 3.35 -10.68 3.06
C LYS A 67 3.18 -11.22 1.65
N LYS A 68 2.36 -10.53 0.85
CA LYS A 68 2.07 -10.92 -0.53
C LYS A 68 3.02 -10.27 -1.52
N ASP A 69 3.41 -11.02 -2.55
CA ASP A 69 4.34 -10.52 -3.57
C ASP A 69 3.82 -9.24 -4.25
N LYS A 70 2.52 -9.16 -4.50
CA LYS A 70 1.97 -7.97 -5.16
C LYS A 70 2.15 -6.71 -4.33
N ILE A 71 2.19 -6.82 -2.99
CA ILE A 71 2.43 -5.68 -2.10
C ILE A 71 3.87 -5.21 -2.26
N TYR A 72 4.84 -6.14 -2.20
CA TYR A 72 6.24 -5.81 -2.42
C TYR A 72 6.46 -5.22 -3.82
N ASN A 73 5.80 -5.78 -4.83
CA ASN A 73 5.94 -5.31 -6.21
C ASN A 73 5.47 -3.87 -6.36
N LEU A 74 4.37 -3.49 -5.71
CA LEU A 74 3.87 -2.12 -5.78
C LEU A 74 4.79 -1.16 -5.03
N ILE A 75 5.34 -1.57 -3.86
CA ILE A 75 6.33 -0.78 -3.13
C ILE A 75 7.55 -0.51 -4.04
N ALA A 76 8.07 -1.56 -4.67
CA ALA A 76 9.23 -1.43 -5.55
C ALA A 76 8.95 -0.50 -6.73
N LYS A 77 7.76 -0.61 -7.32
CA LYS A 77 7.34 0.23 -8.43
C LYS A 77 7.29 1.70 -8.04
N ILE A 78 6.78 1.99 -6.85
CA ILE A 78 6.71 3.36 -6.34
C ILE A 78 8.12 3.92 -6.16
N TYR A 79 9.04 3.17 -5.54
CA TYR A 79 10.42 3.63 -5.36
C TYR A 79 11.13 3.84 -6.70
N ASP A 80 10.84 3.00 -7.69
CA ASP A 80 11.40 3.18 -9.03
C ASP A 80 10.92 4.51 -9.64
N ILE A 81 9.63 4.82 -9.50
CA ILE A 81 9.06 6.10 -9.97
C ILE A 81 9.70 7.28 -9.24
N LEU A 82 9.96 7.13 -7.94
CA LEU A 82 10.61 8.17 -7.13
C LEU A 82 12.11 8.31 -7.40
N GLY A 83 12.65 7.50 -8.31
CA GLY A 83 14.05 7.59 -8.71
C GLY A 83 15.00 6.79 -7.82
N ASN A 84 14.49 5.96 -6.93
CA ASN A 84 15.33 5.15 -6.04
C ASN A 84 15.34 3.69 -6.51
N ARG A 85 16.08 3.46 -7.59
CA ARG A 85 16.18 2.12 -8.19
C ARG A 85 16.88 1.11 -7.29
N ASP A 86 17.85 1.55 -6.51
CA ASP A 86 18.56 0.67 -5.58
C ASP A 86 17.60 0.08 -4.55
N LEU A 87 16.77 0.92 -3.97
CA LEU A 87 15.77 0.49 -2.99
C LEU A 87 14.71 -0.40 -3.64
N SER A 88 14.28 -0.05 -4.84
CA SER A 88 13.34 -0.87 -5.60
C SER A 88 13.90 -2.29 -5.79
N ASN A 89 15.16 -2.42 -6.19
CA ASN A 89 15.80 -3.70 -6.40
C ASN A 89 15.91 -4.51 -5.10
N LYS A 90 16.20 -3.85 -3.98
CA LYS A 90 16.28 -4.52 -2.67
C LYS A 90 14.92 -5.09 -2.25
N ILE A 91 13.85 -4.36 -2.52
CA ILE A 91 12.49 -4.83 -2.22
C ILE A 91 12.11 -6.05 -3.07
N LEU A 92 12.56 -6.08 -4.33
CA LEU A 92 12.29 -7.20 -5.24
C LEU A 92 13.13 -8.44 -4.92
N ASP A 93 14.25 -8.27 -4.20
CA ASP A 93 15.12 -9.37 -3.81
C ASP A 93 14.57 -10.05 -2.57
N SER A 94 14.20 -11.33 -2.68
CA SER A 94 13.61 -12.09 -1.59
C SER A 94 14.52 -12.23 -0.36
N ASN A 95 15.84 -12.12 -0.55
CA ASN A 95 16.80 -12.20 0.55
C ASN A 95 16.97 -10.88 1.31
N LEU A 96 16.68 -9.75 0.66
CA LEU A 96 16.90 -8.42 1.22
C LEU A 96 15.61 -7.71 1.65
N ARG A 97 14.46 -8.17 1.15
CA ARG A 97 13.21 -7.43 1.32
C ARG A 97 12.78 -7.24 2.77
N LEU A 98 12.94 -8.26 3.60
CA LEU A 98 12.49 -8.18 4.99
C LEU A 98 13.26 -7.10 5.76
N GLU A 99 14.58 -7.12 5.66
CA GLU A 99 15.44 -6.14 6.32
C GLU A 99 15.16 -4.75 5.78
N THR A 100 15.00 -4.63 4.46
CA THR A 100 14.71 -3.35 3.80
C THR A 100 13.37 -2.78 4.28
N VAL A 101 12.32 -3.61 4.33
CA VAL A 101 10.99 -3.19 4.81
C VAL A 101 11.06 -2.74 6.27
N ASN A 102 11.79 -3.46 7.12
CA ASN A 102 11.92 -3.08 8.52
C ASN A 102 12.59 -1.72 8.67
N SER A 103 13.64 -1.48 7.88
CA SER A 103 14.32 -0.18 7.84
C SER A 103 13.36 0.95 7.43
N LEU A 104 12.55 0.71 6.40
CA LEU A 104 11.58 1.69 5.91
C LEU A 104 10.50 1.99 6.94
N LYS A 105 10.03 0.98 7.65
CA LYS A 105 9.04 1.16 8.72
C LYS A 105 9.57 2.06 9.83
N ASP A 106 10.81 1.84 10.23
CA ASP A 106 11.44 2.65 11.27
C ASP A 106 11.57 4.10 10.83
N GLU A 107 11.99 4.32 9.59
CA GLU A 107 12.17 5.66 9.05
C GLU A 107 10.84 6.41 8.93
N LEU A 108 9.82 5.81 8.31
CA LEU A 108 8.51 6.43 8.13
C LEU A 108 7.77 6.57 9.45
N GLY A 109 7.80 5.53 10.28
CA GLY A 109 7.19 5.56 11.61
C GLY A 109 7.80 6.64 12.49
N GLY A 110 9.11 6.86 12.37
CA GLY A 110 9.81 7.92 13.09
C GLY A 110 9.30 9.30 12.72
N ILE A 111 9.03 9.55 11.46
CA ILE A 111 8.50 10.83 10.99
C ILE A 111 7.12 11.11 11.62
N TYR A 112 6.22 10.11 11.56
CA TYR A 112 4.89 10.24 12.14
C TYR A 112 4.93 10.43 13.65
N ARG A 113 5.78 9.68 14.35
CA ARG A 113 5.92 9.80 15.80
C ARG A 113 6.41 11.19 16.20
N LYS A 114 7.34 11.76 15.46
CA LYS A 114 7.85 13.10 15.72
C LYS A 114 6.77 14.16 15.58
N ASP A 115 5.94 14.04 14.55
CA ASP A 115 4.82 14.97 14.34
C ASP A 115 3.80 14.88 15.46
N GLN A 116 3.52 13.68 15.96
CA GLN A 116 2.59 13.48 17.07
C GLN A 116 3.14 13.97 18.40
N GLN A 117 4.45 13.94 18.60
CA GLN A 117 5.10 14.37 19.83
C GLN A 117 5.24 15.89 19.94
N LYS A 118 5.05 16.60 18.85
CA LYS A 118 5.16 18.08 18.84
C LYS A 118 3.94 18.80 19.39
N ASN A 119 2.92 18.06 19.73
CA ASN A 119 1.68 18.66 20.27
C ASN A 119 1.67 18.56 21.79
#